data_954eb3d6c15c330e5ad07cd0f24801c3
#
_entry.id   954eb3d6c15c330e5ad07cd0f24801c3
#
_cell.length_a   1.000
_cell.length_b   1.000
_cell.length_c   1.000
_cell.angle_alpha   90.00
_cell.angle_beta   90.00
_cell.angle_gamma   90.00
#
_symmetry.space_group_name_H-M   'P 1'
#
loop_
_entity.id
_entity.type
_entity.pdbx_description
1 polymer ?
#
loop_
_entity_poly.entity_id
_entity_poly.type
_entity_poly.pdbx_seq_one_letter_code
_entity_poly.pdbx_strand_id
1 'polypeptide(L)'
;LNDLERLARSPDTLTVCGAPEGYDSLIFADLARARGGVSVFIASDEARASSFDAALEFFAPGIDRMRLPAWDCQPYDRISPSPRTAARRAGALHRLAAHDGKSALIVVTTVNAMLQRCAPKSAMAAGGISAKPGGVLDVEVLKTYLSQNGYTRAATVTERGDYAIRGGVVDVFPADAAEPVRLDFFGDTLETVRSFDPETQRTTHQLKTVQFTPVSEIVLDEASISRFRSGFTKRFGAAGSGDPIYDSVSAGARPNGAEHWLALFHEHLDTVFDYAGDAALIALDPLVRDAREERLEQIRDYYQARKEAGKSGAGAMGAPAYRAMEPEALYLTEDQWAAAIEARPSRRFTAFQEPGDTSVDMGGKQGRTFAAERQADQNVFDVAAKHASALRKSGKRVLIASWSEGASDRMAGVLSEHGLSPIMAAESFEDAGKLQTNAIARVVLPLERGFETESLAIISEQDVLGDRLARPRKRRKASDVIAEAGSMSPGDLVVHADHGLGRYLGLKTLTVGDAPHDCLELEYSGQSKLYLPVENIELLSRYGQESETAQLDKLGGAAWQARKAKAKKRLRDMADQLIKIAAQRNAKSAELIEPPSGLYDEFAARFPYAETD
;
A
#
# COMPACT_ATOMS: atom_id res chain seq x y z
N LEU A 1 16.34 24.83 27.15
CA LEU A 1 16.13 23.65 26.30
C LEU A 1 16.00 24.14 24.87
N ASN A 2 16.79 23.58 23.95
CA ASN A 2 16.62 23.82 22.51
C ASN A 2 15.21 23.36 22.10
N ASP A 3 14.58 24.01 21.13
CA ASP A 3 13.22 23.70 20.67
C ASP A 3 13.05 22.21 20.31
N LEU A 4 14.06 21.62 19.69
CA LEU A 4 14.08 20.19 19.40
C LEU A 4 14.03 19.33 20.68
N GLU A 5 14.79 19.67 21.73
CA GLU A 5 14.74 18.95 23.00
C GLU A 5 13.38 19.10 23.72
N ARG A 6 12.79 20.30 23.66
CA ARG A 6 11.43 20.53 24.15
C ARG A 6 10.44 19.63 23.44
N LEU A 7 10.50 19.61 22.11
CA LEU A 7 9.63 18.75 21.29
C LEU A 7 9.89 17.25 21.52
N ALA A 8 11.12 16.84 21.75
CA ALA A 8 11.44 15.43 21.97
C ALA A 8 11.01 14.93 23.34
N ARG A 9 11.07 15.76 24.39
CA ARG A 9 10.95 15.33 25.81
C ARG A 9 9.66 15.72 26.51
N SER A 10 8.93 16.77 26.03
CA SER A 10 7.66 17.15 26.66
C SER A 10 6.63 16.02 26.57
N PRO A 11 5.95 15.67 27.67
CA PRO A 11 4.84 14.71 27.66
C PRO A 11 3.58 15.30 27.05
N ASP A 12 3.50 16.63 26.89
CA ASP A 12 2.30 17.32 26.47
C ASP A 12 2.08 17.22 24.96
N THR A 13 0.87 17.56 24.54
CA THR A 13 0.57 17.81 23.12
C THR A 13 1.14 19.16 22.70
N LEU A 14 2.05 19.16 21.73
CA LEU A 14 2.66 20.38 21.20
C LEU A 14 2.36 20.50 19.70
N THR A 15 2.24 21.75 19.23
CA THR A 15 2.14 22.05 17.81
C THR A 15 3.53 22.40 17.25
N VAL A 16 3.92 21.70 16.19
CA VAL A 16 5.17 21.95 15.44
C VAL A 16 4.82 22.81 14.25
N CYS A 17 5.06 24.09 14.39
CA CYS A 17 4.78 25.13 13.38
C CYS A 17 5.97 25.30 12.43
N GLY A 18 5.74 25.91 11.27
CA GLY A 18 6.80 26.13 10.29
C GLY A 18 7.41 24.79 9.82
N ALA A 19 6.60 23.76 9.68
CA ALA A 19 7.00 22.42 9.25
C ALA A 19 6.27 22.00 7.96
N PRO A 20 6.58 22.64 6.82
CA PRO A 20 6.01 22.25 5.54
C PRO A 20 6.39 20.83 5.15
N GLU A 21 5.64 20.26 4.20
CA GLU A 21 5.88 18.91 3.67
C GLU A 21 7.35 18.73 3.23
N GLY A 22 7.92 17.59 3.58
CA GLY A 22 9.34 17.29 3.41
C GLY A 22 10.19 17.77 4.59
N TYR A 23 10.02 18.98 5.09
CA TYR A 23 10.74 19.44 6.29
C TYR A 23 10.21 18.77 7.57
N ASP A 24 8.93 18.48 7.62
CA ASP A 24 8.31 17.73 8.70
C ASP A 24 8.95 16.34 8.90
N SER A 25 9.34 15.66 7.81
CA SER A 25 10.02 14.36 7.91
C SER A 25 11.43 14.48 8.49
N LEU A 26 12.17 15.55 8.15
CA LEU A 26 13.48 15.83 8.75
C LEU A 26 13.35 16.12 10.25
N ILE A 27 12.42 17.01 10.63
CA ILE A 27 12.14 17.31 12.05
C ILE A 27 11.77 16.04 12.80
N PHE A 28 10.85 15.23 12.24
CA PHE A 28 10.40 14.02 12.89
C PHE A 28 11.52 12.98 13.06
N ALA A 29 12.40 12.84 12.08
CA ALA A 29 13.58 11.99 12.19
C ALA A 29 14.49 12.43 13.34
N ASP A 30 14.73 13.73 13.49
CA ASP A 30 15.54 14.28 14.58
C ASP A 30 14.87 14.11 15.94
N LEU A 31 13.54 14.24 16.02
CA LEU A 31 12.77 13.94 17.23
C LEU A 31 12.89 12.46 17.62
N ALA A 32 12.74 11.54 16.66
CA ALA A 32 12.86 10.11 16.88
C ALA A 32 14.27 9.71 17.35
N ARG A 33 15.33 10.30 16.77
CA ARG A 33 16.71 10.08 17.24
C ARG A 33 16.94 10.59 18.66
N ALA A 34 16.48 11.80 18.95
CA ALA A 34 16.69 12.42 20.27
C ALA A 34 15.93 11.71 21.38
N ARG A 35 14.80 11.10 21.04
CA ARG A 35 13.94 10.42 22.01
C ARG A 35 14.31 8.95 22.21
N GLY A 36 14.64 8.23 21.14
CA GLY A 36 14.68 6.77 21.11
C GLY A 36 13.29 6.14 21.20
N GLY A 37 13.22 4.82 21.26
CA GLY A 37 11.97 4.08 21.33
C GLY A 37 11.10 4.26 20.09
N VAL A 38 9.79 4.01 20.23
CA VAL A 38 8.83 4.06 19.12
C VAL A 38 8.33 5.48 18.89
N SER A 39 8.39 5.93 17.66
CA SER A 39 7.78 7.17 17.18
C SER A 39 6.85 6.87 16.01
N VAL A 40 5.59 7.29 16.10
CA VAL A 40 4.55 7.00 15.10
C VAL A 40 4.15 8.28 14.38
N PHE A 41 4.27 8.30 13.06
CA PHE A 41 3.71 9.35 12.21
C PHE A 41 2.40 8.87 11.61
N ILE A 42 1.32 9.61 11.88
CA ILE A 42 -0.03 9.32 11.38
C ILE A 42 -0.32 10.26 10.22
N ALA A 43 -0.32 9.73 9.02
CA ALA A 43 -0.69 10.46 7.81
C ALA A 43 -2.21 10.46 7.59
N SER A 44 -2.72 11.46 6.88
CA SER A 44 -4.12 11.53 6.46
C SER A 44 -4.53 10.37 5.55
N ASP A 45 -3.65 10.00 4.61
CA ASP A 45 -3.89 8.96 3.63
C ASP A 45 -2.61 8.21 3.23
N GLU A 46 -2.75 7.25 2.32
CA GLU A 46 -1.65 6.39 1.88
C GLU A 46 -0.64 7.12 0.98
N ALA A 47 -1.10 8.12 0.20
CA ALA A 47 -0.21 8.92 -0.65
C ALA A 47 0.70 9.78 0.22
N ARG A 48 0.12 10.46 1.21
CA ARG A 48 0.88 11.25 2.18
C ARG A 48 1.86 10.40 3.01
N ALA A 49 1.41 9.22 3.45
CA ALA A 49 2.29 8.30 4.16
C ALA A 49 3.45 7.82 3.28
N SER A 50 3.23 7.64 1.98
CA SER A 50 4.28 7.22 1.04
C SER A 50 5.29 8.34 0.75
N SER A 51 4.83 9.59 0.56
CA SER A 51 5.73 10.72 0.37
C SER A 51 6.56 11.01 1.63
N PHE A 52 5.95 10.89 2.81
CA PHE A 52 6.65 11.05 4.09
C PHE A 52 7.73 9.97 4.30
N ASP A 53 7.43 8.71 4.00
CA ASP A 53 8.38 7.60 4.11
C ASP A 53 9.56 7.75 3.14
N ALA A 54 9.29 8.17 1.90
CA ALA A 54 10.34 8.48 0.91
C ALA A 54 11.24 9.64 1.37
N ALA A 55 10.64 10.68 1.97
CA ALA A 55 11.40 11.79 2.52
C ALA A 55 12.24 11.36 3.73
N LEU A 56 11.72 10.50 4.61
CA LEU A 56 12.51 9.91 5.70
C LEU A 56 13.69 9.08 5.19
N GLU A 57 13.49 8.33 4.10
CA GLU A 57 14.59 7.56 3.48
C GLU A 57 15.74 8.46 3.04
N PHE A 58 15.42 9.60 2.44
CA PHE A 58 16.41 10.57 2.02
C PHE A 58 17.08 11.31 3.19
N PHE A 59 16.29 11.79 4.17
CA PHE A 59 16.83 12.59 5.28
C PHE A 59 17.49 11.77 6.38
N ALA A 60 17.05 10.54 6.58
CA ALA A 60 17.46 9.71 7.71
C ALA A 60 17.55 8.21 7.38
N PRO A 61 18.34 7.81 6.36
CA PRO A 61 18.42 6.41 5.91
C PRO A 61 18.89 5.45 7.00
N GLY A 62 19.61 5.94 8.01
CA GLY A 62 20.13 5.12 9.13
C GLY A 62 19.15 4.90 10.28
N ILE A 63 17.94 5.48 10.26
CA ILE A 63 16.92 5.21 11.28
C ILE A 63 16.10 4.00 10.85
N ASP A 64 15.90 3.09 11.79
CA ASP A 64 15.01 1.96 11.58
C ASP A 64 13.56 2.46 11.41
N ARG A 65 12.92 2.06 10.32
CA ARG A 65 11.56 2.49 9.99
C ARG A 65 10.73 1.37 9.40
N MET A 66 9.42 1.49 9.52
CA MET A 66 8.47 0.57 8.90
C MET A 66 7.15 1.24 8.55
N ARG A 67 6.47 0.68 7.56
CA ARG A 67 5.10 1.05 7.18
C ARG A 67 4.12 0.07 7.84
N LEU A 68 3.08 0.61 8.48
CA LEU A 68 1.96 -0.17 9.00
C LEU A 68 0.70 0.20 8.20
N PRO A 69 0.29 -0.64 7.22
CA PRO A 69 -0.85 -0.33 6.36
C PRO A 69 -2.19 -0.59 7.05
N ALA A 70 -3.23 0.11 6.61
CA ALA A 70 -4.62 -0.28 6.85
C ALA A 70 -5.03 -1.47 5.96
N TRP A 71 -6.14 -2.12 6.27
CA TRP A 71 -6.80 -3.01 5.31
C TRP A 71 -7.20 -2.22 4.06
N ASP A 72 -6.92 -2.78 2.90
CA ASP A 72 -7.21 -2.19 1.59
C ASP A 72 -8.58 -2.58 1.03
N CYS A 73 -9.45 -3.10 1.89
CA CYS A 73 -10.86 -3.36 1.62
C CYS A 73 -11.77 -2.34 2.32
N GLN A 74 -13.02 -2.24 1.86
CA GLN A 74 -14.01 -1.36 2.49
C GLN A 74 -14.47 -1.93 3.85
N PRO A 75 -14.93 -1.07 4.79
CA PRO A 75 -15.56 -1.56 6.01
C PRO A 75 -16.76 -2.46 5.68
N TYR A 76 -16.86 -3.58 6.40
CA TYR A 76 -17.99 -4.52 6.23
C TYR A 76 -18.15 -5.11 4.83
N ASP A 77 -17.05 -5.21 4.09
CA ASP A 77 -17.05 -5.88 2.80
C ASP A 77 -17.07 -7.42 2.99
N ARG A 78 -17.37 -8.16 1.92
CA ARG A 78 -17.24 -9.62 1.89
C ARG A 78 -15.86 -10.08 1.44
N ILE A 79 -14.95 -9.15 1.27
CA ILE A 79 -13.61 -9.35 0.72
C ILE A 79 -12.59 -9.14 1.82
N SER A 80 -11.62 -10.04 1.88
CA SER A 80 -10.43 -9.88 2.70
C SER A 80 -9.52 -8.77 2.15
N PRO A 81 -8.68 -8.16 2.99
CA PRO A 81 -7.55 -7.38 2.51
C PRO A 81 -6.72 -8.21 1.52
N SER A 82 -6.07 -7.54 0.56
CA SER A 82 -5.17 -8.27 -0.34
C SER A 82 -4.11 -9.05 0.47
N PRO A 83 -3.69 -10.24 0.02
CA PRO A 83 -2.69 -11.04 0.73
C PRO A 83 -1.42 -10.25 1.05
N ARG A 84 -1.00 -9.38 0.12
CA ARG A 84 0.14 -8.48 0.31
C ARG A 84 -0.07 -7.49 1.46
N THR A 85 -1.24 -6.88 1.55
CA THR A 85 -1.56 -5.92 2.61
C THR A 85 -1.71 -6.62 3.95
N ALA A 86 -2.41 -7.75 4.00
CA ALA A 86 -2.56 -8.56 5.21
C ALA A 86 -1.20 -9.01 5.76
N ALA A 87 -0.33 -9.57 4.91
CA ALA A 87 1.01 -10.00 5.31
C ALA A 87 1.88 -8.83 5.81
N ARG A 88 1.89 -7.70 5.09
CA ARG A 88 2.63 -6.50 5.52
C ARG A 88 2.15 -5.97 6.87
N ARG A 89 0.83 -5.94 7.08
CA ARG A 89 0.25 -5.48 8.34
C ARG A 89 0.60 -6.43 9.47
N ALA A 90 0.42 -7.74 9.29
CA ALA A 90 0.76 -8.74 10.29
C ALA A 90 2.26 -8.72 10.64
N GLY A 91 3.14 -8.63 9.63
CA GLY A 91 4.58 -8.51 9.82
C GLY A 91 4.97 -7.23 10.58
N ALA A 92 4.34 -6.09 10.26
CA ALA A 92 4.57 -4.83 10.98
C ALA A 92 4.11 -4.92 12.44
N LEU A 93 2.94 -5.50 12.72
CA LEU A 93 2.45 -5.74 14.06
C LEU A 93 3.37 -6.69 14.85
N HIS A 94 3.81 -7.80 14.23
CA HIS A 94 4.77 -8.70 14.84
C HIS A 94 6.08 -7.99 15.22
N ARG A 95 6.65 -7.22 14.27
CA ARG A 95 7.88 -6.46 14.51
C ARG A 95 7.73 -5.43 15.61
N LEU A 96 6.59 -4.71 15.65
CA LEU A 96 6.30 -3.75 16.69
C LEU A 96 6.10 -4.43 18.07
N ALA A 97 5.46 -5.61 18.08
CA ALA A 97 5.29 -6.41 19.30
C ALA A 97 6.62 -6.92 19.87
N ALA A 98 7.59 -7.23 19.02
CA ALA A 98 8.92 -7.72 19.37
C ALA A 98 9.93 -6.59 19.67
N HIS A 99 9.56 -5.32 19.46
CA HIS A 99 10.48 -4.19 19.65
C HIS A 99 10.87 -3.99 21.11
N ASP A 100 12.14 -3.71 21.38
CA ASP A 100 12.71 -3.58 22.73
C ASP A 100 12.27 -2.31 23.49
N GLY A 101 11.56 -1.39 22.83
CA GLY A 101 11.12 -0.11 23.36
C GLY A 101 12.23 0.92 23.59
N LYS A 102 13.48 0.64 23.22
CA LYS A 102 14.65 1.52 23.47
C LYS A 102 15.28 2.07 22.21
N SER A 103 15.55 1.20 21.24
CA SER A 103 16.10 1.62 19.94
C SER A 103 15.09 2.50 19.19
N ALA A 104 15.60 3.51 18.47
CA ALA A 104 14.73 4.39 17.72
C ALA A 104 14.08 3.63 16.56
N LEU A 105 12.75 3.57 16.55
CA LEU A 105 11.94 2.98 15.48
C LEU A 105 10.88 3.98 15.03
N ILE A 106 10.86 4.29 13.74
CA ILE A 106 9.80 5.10 13.15
C ILE A 106 8.74 4.20 12.51
N VAL A 107 7.49 4.41 12.90
CA VAL A 107 6.32 3.78 12.28
C VAL A 107 5.57 4.82 11.47
N VAL A 108 5.49 4.64 10.17
CA VAL A 108 4.68 5.49 9.29
C VAL A 108 3.38 4.76 8.99
N THR A 109 2.26 5.38 9.32
CA THR A 109 0.94 4.77 9.19
C THR A 109 -0.11 5.79 8.77
N THR A 110 -1.36 5.37 8.63
CA THR A 110 -2.49 6.22 8.25
C THR A 110 -3.57 6.26 9.33
N VAL A 111 -4.42 7.27 9.28
CA VAL A 111 -5.63 7.34 10.12
C VAL A 111 -6.44 6.04 10.04
N ASN A 112 -6.61 5.50 8.84
CA ASN A 112 -7.38 4.27 8.63
C ASN A 112 -6.78 3.08 9.39
N ALA A 113 -5.45 2.95 9.42
CA ALA A 113 -4.78 1.89 10.15
C ALA A 113 -4.87 2.07 11.66
N MET A 114 -4.75 3.31 12.14
CA MET A 114 -4.83 3.64 13.57
C MET A 114 -6.23 3.47 14.15
N LEU A 115 -7.26 3.68 13.35
CA LEU A 115 -8.65 3.44 13.77
C LEU A 115 -8.98 1.95 13.85
N GLN A 116 -8.29 1.08 13.10
CA GLN A 116 -8.53 -0.37 13.11
C GLN A 116 -7.95 -1.00 14.36
N ARG A 117 -8.76 -1.82 15.03
CA ARG A 117 -8.26 -2.72 16.07
C ARG A 117 -7.43 -3.84 15.46
N CYS A 118 -6.51 -4.36 16.24
CA CYS A 118 -5.55 -5.38 15.83
C CYS A 118 -5.70 -6.63 16.70
N ALA A 119 -5.17 -7.75 16.22
CA ALA A 119 -4.96 -8.92 17.08
C ALA A 119 -4.18 -8.53 18.35
N PRO A 120 -4.31 -9.24 19.48
CA PRO A 120 -3.57 -8.94 20.69
C PRO A 120 -2.07 -8.95 20.46
N LYS A 121 -1.36 -7.99 21.04
CA LYS A 121 0.11 -7.89 20.98
C LYS A 121 0.79 -9.20 21.40
N SER A 122 0.26 -9.86 22.42
CA SER A 122 0.75 -11.16 22.89
C SER A 122 0.62 -12.27 21.83
N ALA A 123 -0.47 -12.29 21.08
CA ALA A 123 -0.68 -13.27 20.01
C ALA A 123 0.30 -13.06 18.84
N MET A 124 0.53 -11.81 18.47
CA MET A 124 1.48 -11.49 17.39
C MET A 124 2.94 -11.69 17.82
N ALA A 125 3.28 -11.39 19.07
CA ALA A 125 4.64 -11.62 19.61
C ALA A 125 5.00 -13.10 19.72
N ALA A 126 4.04 -13.96 20.09
CA ALA A 126 4.26 -15.40 20.25
C ALA A 126 4.37 -16.16 18.91
N GLY A 127 3.87 -15.57 17.83
CA GLY A 127 3.74 -16.22 16.53
C GLY A 127 5.01 -16.15 15.69
N GLY A 128 6.00 -17.04 15.91
CA GLY A 128 7.16 -17.08 15.02
C GLY A 128 7.91 -18.41 15.07
N ILE A 129 8.32 -18.94 13.90
CA ILE A 129 9.25 -20.07 13.79
C ILE A 129 10.56 -19.56 13.20
N SER A 130 11.67 -19.80 13.90
CA SER A 130 13.00 -19.52 13.39
C SER A 130 13.65 -20.82 12.92
N ALA A 131 14.23 -20.81 11.74
CA ALA A 131 14.92 -21.95 11.15
C ALA A 131 16.32 -21.57 10.67
N LYS A 132 17.28 -22.50 10.83
CA LYS A 132 18.67 -22.33 10.39
C LYS A 132 19.20 -23.63 9.80
N PRO A 133 20.13 -23.59 8.86
CA PRO A 133 20.82 -24.79 8.34
C PRO A 133 21.44 -25.62 9.49
N GLY A 134 21.30 -26.94 9.40
CA GLY A 134 21.72 -27.88 10.46
C GLY A 134 20.74 -28.03 11.63
N GLY A 135 19.66 -27.24 11.67
CA GLY A 135 18.60 -27.36 12.68
C GLY A 135 17.59 -28.46 12.33
N VAL A 136 16.93 -28.96 13.39
CA VAL A 136 15.80 -29.91 13.24
C VAL A 136 14.53 -29.11 13.18
N LEU A 137 13.74 -29.31 12.11
CA LEU A 137 12.42 -28.71 11.93
C LEU A 137 11.54 -29.73 11.23
N ASP A 138 10.53 -30.23 11.93
CA ASP A 138 9.55 -31.12 11.34
C ASP A 138 8.71 -30.38 10.30
N VAL A 139 8.67 -30.93 9.08
CA VAL A 139 7.95 -30.34 7.94
C VAL A 139 6.44 -30.28 8.20
N GLU A 140 5.86 -31.25 8.92
CA GLU A 140 4.43 -31.23 9.25
C GLU A 140 4.11 -30.16 10.31
N VAL A 141 5.00 -29.93 11.26
CA VAL A 141 4.89 -28.82 12.22
C VAL A 141 4.96 -27.48 11.47
N LEU A 142 5.92 -27.31 10.56
CA LEU A 142 6.02 -26.11 9.73
C LEU A 142 4.75 -25.91 8.88
N LYS A 143 4.26 -26.94 8.23
CA LYS A 143 3.04 -26.90 7.42
C LYS A 143 1.81 -26.51 8.25
N THR A 144 1.66 -27.09 9.42
CA THR A 144 0.58 -26.76 10.35
C THR A 144 0.66 -25.29 10.76
N TYR A 145 1.84 -24.85 11.14
CA TYR A 145 2.10 -23.44 11.47
C TYR A 145 1.73 -22.51 10.31
N LEU A 146 2.23 -22.78 9.10
CA LEU A 146 1.95 -21.95 7.93
C LEU A 146 0.44 -21.85 7.66
N SER A 147 -0.25 -22.99 7.67
CA SER A 147 -1.70 -23.04 7.44
C SER A 147 -2.49 -22.25 8.51
N GLN A 148 -2.17 -22.42 9.78
CA GLN A 148 -2.83 -21.72 10.89
C GLN A 148 -2.59 -20.22 10.87
N ASN A 149 -1.41 -19.77 10.45
CA ASN A 149 -0.99 -18.38 10.45
C ASN A 149 -1.27 -17.63 9.14
N GLY A 150 -2.09 -18.20 8.27
CA GLY A 150 -2.64 -17.51 7.10
C GLY A 150 -1.88 -17.67 5.81
N TYR A 151 -0.84 -18.51 5.80
CA TYR A 151 -0.15 -18.82 4.55
C TYR A 151 -1.04 -19.66 3.64
N THR A 152 -1.00 -19.37 2.35
CA THR A 152 -1.78 -20.06 1.31
C THR A 152 -0.89 -21.04 0.57
N ARG A 153 -1.38 -22.29 0.43
CA ARG A 153 -0.67 -23.28 -0.36
C ARG A 153 -0.83 -23.00 -1.85
N ALA A 154 0.26 -22.75 -2.54
CA ALA A 154 0.32 -22.48 -3.96
C ALA A 154 1.11 -23.56 -4.72
N ALA A 155 0.88 -23.68 -6.02
CA ALA A 155 1.71 -24.54 -6.87
C ALA A 155 3.11 -23.95 -7.06
N THR A 156 3.21 -22.62 -7.10
CA THR A 156 4.45 -21.84 -7.23
C THR A 156 4.35 -20.64 -6.32
N VAL A 157 5.39 -20.36 -5.56
CA VAL A 157 5.45 -19.25 -4.61
C VAL A 157 5.81 -17.98 -5.35
N THR A 158 4.90 -17.02 -5.41
CA THR A 158 5.08 -15.75 -6.12
C THR A 158 4.75 -14.54 -5.26
N GLU A 159 3.85 -14.68 -4.30
CA GLU A 159 3.39 -13.59 -3.44
C GLU A 159 3.69 -13.86 -1.97
N ARG A 160 3.77 -12.78 -1.17
CA ARG A 160 3.96 -12.89 0.28
C ARG A 160 2.79 -13.64 0.90
N GLY A 161 3.12 -14.63 1.73
CA GLY A 161 2.13 -15.53 2.32
C GLY A 161 1.89 -16.81 1.53
N ASP A 162 2.52 -16.98 0.35
CA ASP A 162 2.48 -18.25 -0.37
C ASP A 162 3.46 -19.27 0.24
N TYR A 163 3.08 -20.56 0.17
CA TYR A 163 4.01 -21.65 0.38
C TYR A 163 3.75 -22.83 -0.56
N ALA A 164 4.78 -23.59 -0.88
CA ALA A 164 4.72 -24.80 -1.70
C ALA A 164 5.58 -25.90 -1.09
N ILE A 165 5.11 -27.14 -1.15
CA ILE A 165 5.86 -28.32 -0.67
C ILE A 165 6.00 -29.30 -1.82
N ARG A 166 7.25 -29.69 -2.12
CA ARG A 166 7.59 -30.59 -3.21
C ARG A 166 8.67 -31.58 -2.74
N GLY A 167 8.25 -32.76 -2.25
CA GLY A 167 9.16 -33.71 -1.65
C GLY A 167 9.86 -33.14 -0.41
N GLY A 168 11.18 -33.17 -0.36
CA GLY A 168 11.99 -32.56 0.72
C GLY A 168 12.25 -31.06 0.58
N VAL A 169 11.55 -30.35 -0.32
CA VAL A 169 11.74 -28.92 -0.54
C VAL A 169 10.47 -28.17 -0.13
N VAL A 170 10.64 -27.14 0.70
CA VAL A 170 9.56 -26.23 1.09
C VAL A 170 9.94 -24.82 0.67
N ASP A 171 9.15 -24.25 -0.23
CA ASP A 171 9.25 -22.85 -0.66
C ASP A 171 8.24 -22.01 0.14
N VAL A 172 8.67 -20.88 0.68
CA VAL A 172 7.79 -19.98 1.47
C VAL A 172 8.15 -18.54 1.16
N PHE A 173 7.15 -17.66 1.06
CA PHE A 173 7.39 -16.23 1.01
C PHE A 173 6.96 -15.59 2.36
N PRO A 174 7.89 -15.35 3.29
CA PRO A 174 7.58 -14.77 4.59
C PRO A 174 6.99 -13.36 4.48
N ALA A 175 6.27 -12.92 5.52
CA ALA A 175 5.57 -11.63 5.55
C ALA A 175 6.49 -10.42 5.35
N ASP A 176 7.63 -10.44 6.00
CA ASP A 176 8.61 -9.35 6.10
C ASP A 176 9.85 -9.52 5.23
N ALA A 177 10.01 -10.69 4.57
CA ALA A 177 11.15 -10.94 3.69
C ALA A 177 11.04 -10.16 2.37
N ALA A 178 12.17 -9.74 1.82
CA ALA A 178 12.24 -9.10 0.49
C ALA A 178 11.99 -10.12 -0.62
N GLU A 179 12.51 -11.34 -0.46
CA GLU A 179 12.45 -12.46 -1.41
C GLU A 179 11.88 -13.70 -0.72
N PRO A 180 11.25 -14.62 -1.47
CA PRO A 180 10.85 -15.93 -0.97
C PRO A 180 12.08 -16.78 -0.63
N VAL A 181 11.88 -17.77 0.23
CA VAL A 181 12.93 -18.68 0.70
C VAL A 181 12.63 -20.12 0.33
N ARG A 182 13.66 -20.87 0.00
CA ARG A 182 13.65 -22.30 -0.27
C ARG A 182 14.39 -23.03 0.83
N LEU A 183 13.70 -23.96 1.46
CA LEU A 183 14.18 -24.83 2.52
C LEU A 183 14.40 -26.22 1.93
N ASP A 184 15.61 -26.75 1.98
CA ASP A 184 15.90 -28.12 1.58
C ASP A 184 16.05 -28.98 2.83
N PHE A 185 15.29 -30.06 2.90
CA PHE A 185 15.24 -30.98 4.02
C PHE A 185 15.81 -32.35 3.66
N PHE A 186 16.56 -32.94 4.58
CA PHE A 186 16.86 -34.36 4.59
C PHE A 186 16.26 -34.99 5.86
N GLY A 187 15.17 -35.69 5.70
CA GLY A 187 14.29 -36.03 6.85
C GLY A 187 13.81 -34.76 7.54
N ASP A 188 13.98 -34.68 8.86
CA ASP A 188 13.62 -33.51 9.67
C ASP A 188 14.77 -32.49 9.81
N THR A 189 15.91 -32.75 9.16
CA THR A 189 17.05 -31.84 9.22
C THR A 189 17.01 -30.86 8.06
N LEU A 190 17.02 -29.57 8.37
CA LEU A 190 17.11 -28.49 7.40
C LEU A 190 18.57 -28.36 6.92
N GLU A 191 18.84 -28.79 5.68
CA GLU A 191 20.21 -28.74 5.13
C GLU A 191 20.61 -27.34 4.66
N THR A 192 19.72 -26.69 3.87
CA THR A 192 20.00 -25.36 3.34
C THR A 192 18.79 -24.43 3.41
N VAL A 193 19.08 -23.13 3.55
CA VAL A 193 18.11 -22.05 3.42
C VAL A 193 18.62 -21.09 2.34
N ARG A 194 17.84 -20.88 1.30
CA ARG A 194 18.22 -20.04 0.16
C ARG A 194 17.10 -19.11 -0.22
N SER A 195 17.40 -17.85 -0.53
CA SER A 195 16.43 -16.99 -1.19
C SER A 195 16.38 -17.29 -2.69
N PHE A 196 15.27 -16.93 -3.32
CA PHE A 196 15.09 -17.07 -4.75
C PHE A 196 14.21 -15.94 -5.31
N ASP A 197 14.39 -15.67 -6.58
CA ASP A 197 13.59 -14.70 -7.32
C ASP A 197 12.21 -15.29 -7.62
N PRO A 198 11.11 -14.61 -7.23
CA PRO A 198 9.75 -15.14 -7.40
C PRO A 198 9.31 -15.28 -8.86
N GLU A 199 9.88 -14.49 -9.79
CA GLU A 199 9.50 -14.55 -11.20
C GLU A 199 10.23 -15.67 -11.93
N THR A 200 11.54 -15.76 -11.73
CA THR A 200 12.39 -16.76 -12.40
C THR A 200 12.51 -18.09 -11.65
N GLN A 201 12.12 -18.12 -10.38
CA GLN A 201 12.24 -19.27 -9.46
C GLN A 201 13.69 -19.73 -9.22
N ARG A 202 14.67 -18.89 -9.59
CA ARG A 202 16.10 -19.18 -9.44
C ARG A 202 16.63 -18.70 -8.09
N THR A 203 17.45 -19.52 -7.46
CA THR A 203 18.13 -19.16 -6.21
C THR A 203 19.02 -17.94 -6.41
N THR A 204 18.93 -16.98 -5.51
CA THR A 204 19.72 -15.74 -5.51
C THR A 204 20.89 -15.83 -4.55
N HIS A 205 20.66 -16.15 -3.29
CA HIS A 205 21.74 -16.28 -2.31
C HIS A 205 21.38 -17.23 -1.17
N GLN A 206 22.40 -17.65 -0.39
CA GLN A 206 22.22 -18.51 0.76
C GLN A 206 21.99 -17.67 2.03
N LEU A 207 21.06 -18.11 2.87
CA LEU A 207 20.72 -17.47 4.13
C LEU A 207 21.24 -18.27 5.32
N LYS A 208 21.66 -17.57 6.37
CA LYS A 208 22.10 -18.19 7.64
C LYS A 208 20.91 -18.56 8.54
N THR A 209 19.83 -17.83 8.44
CA THR A 209 18.62 -18.01 9.23
C THR A 209 17.42 -17.50 8.45
N VAL A 210 16.23 -18.02 8.74
CA VAL A 210 14.95 -17.47 8.30
C VAL A 210 14.01 -17.47 9.48
N GLN A 211 13.14 -16.45 9.52
CA GLN A 211 12.07 -16.35 10.50
C GLN A 211 10.74 -16.33 9.75
N PHE A 212 9.81 -17.18 10.16
CA PHE A 212 8.44 -17.18 9.67
C PHE A 212 7.57 -16.49 10.69
N THR A 213 6.88 -15.44 10.27
CA THR A 213 5.95 -14.65 11.09
C THR A 213 4.54 -14.84 10.55
N PRO A 214 3.49 -14.61 11.34
CA PRO A 214 2.12 -14.66 10.84
C PRO A 214 1.92 -13.71 9.65
N VAL A 215 1.18 -14.14 8.63
CA VAL A 215 0.76 -13.30 7.50
C VAL A 215 -0.69 -12.83 7.64
N SER A 216 -1.31 -13.13 8.77
CA SER A 216 -2.67 -12.75 9.10
C SER A 216 -2.81 -12.46 10.60
N GLU A 217 -3.72 -11.57 10.93
CA GLU A 217 -4.13 -11.29 12.31
C GLU A 217 -5.07 -12.37 12.87
N ILE A 218 -5.60 -13.26 12.03
CA ILE A 218 -6.40 -14.42 12.43
C ILE A 218 -5.49 -15.65 12.47
N VAL A 219 -5.37 -16.27 13.62
CA VAL A 219 -4.76 -17.60 13.78
C VAL A 219 -5.88 -18.62 13.86
N LEU A 220 -5.90 -19.60 12.94
CA LEU A 220 -6.93 -20.65 12.90
C LEU A 220 -6.44 -21.90 13.62
N ASP A 221 -6.49 -21.87 14.95
CA ASP A 221 -6.30 -23.03 15.81
C ASP A 221 -7.63 -23.46 16.47
N GLU A 222 -7.65 -24.60 17.16
CA GLU A 222 -8.85 -25.12 17.81
C GLU A 222 -9.45 -24.14 18.84
N ALA A 223 -8.58 -23.38 19.54
CA ALA A 223 -9.00 -22.44 20.56
C ALA A 223 -9.70 -21.23 19.94
N SER A 224 -9.15 -20.69 18.85
CA SER A 224 -9.73 -19.54 18.13
C SER A 224 -11.03 -19.91 17.41
N ILE A 225 -11.09 -21.10 16.80
CA ILE A 225 -12.31 -21.65 16.20
C ILE A 225 -13.41 -21.82 17.24
N SER A 226 -13.07 -22.35 18.41
CA SER A 226 -14.03 -22.51 19.52
C SER A 226 -14.53 -21.16 20.02
N ARG A 227 -13.63 -20.15 20.18
CA ARG A 227 -14.01 -18.79 20.55
C ARG A 227 -14.94 -18.16 19.50
N PHE A 228 -14.56 -18.26 18.24
CA PHE A 228 -15.38 -17.75 17.14
C PHE A 228 -16.80 -18.36 17.18
N ARG A 229 -16.93 -19.68 17.26
CA ARG A 229 -18.24 -20.37 17.31
C ARG A 229 -19.09 -19.88 18.47
N SER A 230 -18.51 -19.81 19.66
CA SER A 230 -19.21 -19.37 20.88
C SER A 230 -19.61 -17.88 20.77
N GLY A 231 -18.68 -17.04 20.36
CA GLY A 231 -18.90 -15.60 20.17
C GLY A 231 -19.95 -15.30 19.10
N PHE A 232 -19.88 -16.00 17.97
CA PHE A 232 -20.84 -15.86 16.87
C PHE A 232 -22.26 -16.24 17.30
N THR A 233 -22.40 -17.41 17.95
CA THR A 233 -23.71 -17.87 18.46
C THR A 233 -24.26 -16.94 19.53
N LYS A 234 -23.43 -16.46 20.44
CA LYS A 234 -23.84 -15.52 21.50
C LYS A 234 -24.34 -14.20 20.91
N ARG A 235 -23.72 -13.70 19.83
CA ARG A 235 -24.01 -12.38 19.26
C ARG A 235 -25.14 -12.40 18.24
N PHE A 236 -25.18 -13.41 17.41
CA PHE A 236 -26.10 -13.50 16.28
C PHE A 236 -27.21 -14.56 16.47
N GLY A 237 -27.26 -15.21 17.62
CA GLY A 237 -28.24 -16.25 17.92
C GLY A 237 -27.83 -17.61 17.41
N ALA A 238 -28.67 -18.63 17.65
CA ALA A 238 -28.47 -20.00 17.18
C ALA A 238 -28.71 -20.12 15.65
N ALA A 239 -28.07 -19.29 14.89
CA ALA A 239 -28.01 -19.40 13.44
C ALA A 239 -26.93 -20.41 13.08
N GLY A 240 -27.11 -21.63 13.57
CA GLY A 240 -26.30 -22.76 13.26
C GLY A 240 -26.15 -23.01 11.76
N SER A 241 -26.22 -24.22 11.35
CA SER A 241 -26.13 -24.71 9.97
C SER A 241 -26.78 -23.79 8.93
N GLY A 242 -25.95 -23.17 8.06
CA GLY A 242 -26.39 -22.32 6.94
C GLY A 242 -25.81 -20.91 6.88
N ASP A 243 -25.02 -20.46 7.87
CA ASP A 243 -24.21 -19.25 7.71
C ASP A 243 -22.83 -19.62 7.15
N PRO A 244 -22.47 -19.18 5.94
CA PRO A 244 -21.25 -19.61 5.27
C PRO A 244 -19.97 -19.28 6.04
N ILE A 245 -19.95 -18.15 6.76
CA ILE A 245 -18.79 -17.75 7.58
C ILE A 245 -18.67 -18.71 8.77
N TYR A 246 -19.78 -18.97 9.46
CA TYR A 246 -19.80 -19.88 10.61
C TYR A 246 -19.38 -21.30 10.24
N ASP A 247 -19.93 -21.81 9.13
CA ASP A 247 -19.67 -23.17 8.67
C ASP A 247 -18.21 -23.33 8.21
N SER A 248 -17.67 -22.37 7.43
CA SER A 248 -16.28 -22.40 7.00
C SER A 248 -15.30 -22.36 8.17
N VAL A 249 -15.47 -21.40 9.09
CA VAL A 249 -14.57 -21.30 10.25
C VAL A 249 -14.69 -22.54 11.14
N SER A 250 -15.90 -23.08 11.31
CA SER A 250 -16.12 -24.33 12.06
C SER A 250 -15.43 -25.54 11.45
N ALA A 251 -15.26 -25.56 10.12
CA ALA A 251 -14.51 -26.56 9.39
C ALA A 251 -12.98 -26.32 9.36
N GLY A 252 -12.49 -25.26 10.03
CA GLY A 252 -11.08 -24.89 10.03
C GLY A 252 -10.62 -24.19 8.75
N ALA A 253 -11.55 -23.72 7.91
CA ALA A 253 -11.25 -22.96 6.71
C ALA A 253 -11.40 -21.46 6.97
N ARG A 254 -10.57 -20.64 6.30
CA ARG A 254 -10.64 -19.18 6.34
C ARG A 254 -11.52 -18.68 5.20
N PRO A 255 -12.74 -18.21 5.48
CA PRO A 255 -13.58 -17.62 4.45
C PRO A 255 -13.08 -16.23 4.07
N ASN A 256 -13.37 -15.82 2.85
CA ASN A 256 -13.09 -14.47 2.40
C ASN A 256 -13.85 -13.43 3.25
N GLY A 257 -13.19 -12.34 3.64
CA GLY A 257 -13.74 -11.31 4.53
C GLY A 257 -13.76 -11.68 6.02
N ALA A 258 -13.12 -12.79 6.44
CA ALA A 258 -13.09 -13.23 7.83
C ALA A 258 -12.57 -12.15 8.81
N GLU A 259 -11.75 -11.23 8.31
CA GLU A 259 -11.17 -10.12 9.08
C GLU A 259 -12.25 -9.22 9.68
N HIS A 260 -13.42 -9.09 9.05
CA HIS A 260 -14.53 -8.31 9.58
C HIS A 260 -15.20 -8.94 10.83
N TRP A 261 -14.78 -10.13 11.23
CA TRP A 261 -15.14 -10.81 12.47
C TRP A 261 -13.93 -11.04 13.39
N LEU A 262 -12.82 -10.31 13.19
CA LEU A 262 -11.57 -10.48 13.93
C LEU A 262 -11.79 -10.56 15.46
N ALA A 263 -12.69 -9.76 16.00
CA ALA A 263 -13.01 -9.74 17.41
C ALA A 263 -13.59 -11.06 17.96
N LEU A 264 -14.04 -11.99 17.10
CA LEU A 264 -14.54 -13.29 17.52
C LEU A 264 -13.44 -14.36 17.62
N PHE A 265 -12.27 -14.12 17.03
CA PHE A 265 -11.14 -15.04 17.06
C PHE A 265 -10.26 -14.85 18.29
N HIS A 266 -10.30 -13.68 18.91
CA HIS A 266 -9.47 -13.30 20.05
C HIS A 266 -10.31 -13.03 21.31
N GLU A 267 -9.70 -13.07 22.47
CA GLU A 267 -10.36 -12.72 23.74
C GLU A 267 -10.62 -11.22 23.83
N HIS A 268 -9.72 -10.43 23.29
CA HIS A 268 -9.80 -8.99 23.13
C HIS A 268 -9.03 -8.58 21.87
N LEU A 269 -9.21 -7.37 21.43
CA LEU A 269 -8.39 -6.75 20.40
C LEU A 269 -7.62 -5.58 21.00
N ASP A 270 -6.38 -5.44 20.59
CA ASP A 270 -5.54 -4.29 20.88
C ASP A 270 -5.69 -3.20 19.82
N THR A 271 -5.03 -2.08 20.03
CA THR A 271 -4.90 -0.98 19.09
C THR A 271 -3.44 -0.78 18.70
N VAL A 272 -3.18 -0.07 17.61
CA VAL A 272 -1.79 0.30 17.25
C VAL A 272 -1.16 1.15 18.35
N PHE A 273 -1.95 1.91 19.11
CA PHE A 273 -1.46 2.64 20.28
C PHE A 273 -0.93 1.72 21.39
N ASP A 274 -1.60 0.60 21.65
CA ASP A 274 -1.16 -0.39 22.64
C ASP A 274 0.14 -1.07 22.19
N TYR A 275 0.28 -1.34 20.90
CA TYR A 275 1.52 -1.86 20.33
C TYR A 275 2.69 -0.88 20.46
N ALA A 276 2.45 0.40 20.18
CA ALA A 276 3.46 1.44 20.30
C ALA A 276 3.89 1.71 21.75
N GLY A 277 2.96 1.50 22.70
CA GLY A 277 3.17 1.75 24.13
C GLY A 277 2.92 3.20 24.55
N ASP A 278 2.86 3.44 25.85
CA ASP A 278 2.49 4.76 26.40
C ASP A 278 3.63 5.80 26.26
N ALA A 279 4.87 5.35 26.14
CA ALA A 279 6.00 6.21 25.93
C ALA A 279 6.21 6.63 24.46
N ALA A 280 5.42 6.09 23.53
CA ALA A 280 5.57 6.39 22.10
C ALA A 280 5.27 7.86 21.79
N LEU A 281 6.06 8.46 20.92
CA LEU A 281 5.78 9.79 20.37
C LEU A 281 4.80 9.66 19.21
N ILE A 282 3.68 10.35 19.29
CA ILE A 282 2.66 10.37 18.24
C ILE A 282 2.75 11.69 17.46
N ALA A 283 3.02 11.62 16.17
CA ALA A 283 3.01 12.76 15.27
C ALA A 283 1.77 12.71 14.36
N LEU A 284 1.10 13.84 14.24
CA LEU A 284 -0.13 14.00 13.49
C LEU A 284 0.11 14.92 12.29
N ASP A 285 -0.16 14.41 11.10
CA ASP A 285 -0.24 15.22 9.87
C ASP A 285 -1.38 16.25 9.97
N PRO A 286 -1.27 17.42 9.32
CA PRO A 286 -2.27 18.48 9.42
C PRO A 286 -3.72 18.05 9.13
N LEU A 287 -3.92 17.13 8.21
CA LEU A 287 -5.24 16.69 7.74
C LEU A 287 -5.78 15.45 8.48
N VAL A 288 -5.08 14.96 9.51
CA VAL A 288 -5.50 13.76 10.28
C VAL A 288 -6.90 13.92 10.87
N ARG A 289 -7.26 15.10 11.34
CA ARG A 289 -8.57 15.35 11.91
C ARG A 289 -9.69 15.10 10.90
N ASP A 290 -9.59 15.74 9.75
CA ASP A 290 -10.63 15.68 8.72
C ASP A 290 -10.72 14.24 8.14
N ALA A 291 -9.56 13.61 7.88
CA ALA A 291 -9.50 12.22 7.42
C ALA A 291 -10.11 11.24 8.43
N ARG A 292 -9.94 11.48 9.74
CA ARG A 292 -10.54 10.67 10.80
C ARG A 292 -12.05 10.81 10.82
N GLU A 293 -12.56 12.05 10.80
CA GLU A 293 -13.99 12.34 10.79
C GLU A 293 -14.68 11.66 9.60
N GLU A 294 -14.12 11.83 8.40
CA GLU A 294 -14.61 11.18 7.18
C GLU A 294 -14.61 9.65 7.31
N ARG A 295 -13.52 9.06 7.83
CA ARG A 295 -13.44 7.60 7.97
C ARG A 295 -14.44 7.04 8.97
N LEU A 296 -14.65 7.71 10.09
CA LEU A 296 -15.64 7.30 11.09
C LEU A 296 -17.08 7.40 10.54
N GLU A 297 -17.37 8.40 9.71
CA GLU A 297 -18.64 8.50 9.00
C GLU A 297 -18.82 7.33 8.03
N GLN A 298 -17.83 7.04 7.18
CA GLN A 298 -17.85 5.89 6.27
C GLN A 298 -18.11 4.57 7.01
N ILE A 299 -17.44 4.33 8.13
CA ILE A 299 -17.63 3.10 8.92
C ILE A 299 -19.08 2.98 9.39
N ARG A 300 -19.67 4.09 9.89
CA ARG A 300 -21.07 4.11 10.33
C ARG A 300 -22.04 3.85 9.18
N ASP A 301 -21.82 4.47 8.04
CA ASP A 301 -22.68 4.34 6.85
C ASP A 301 -22.67 2.91 6.32
N TYR A 302 -21.48 2.31 6.16
CA TYR A 302 -21.37 0.92 5.72
C TYR A 302 -22.00 -0.06 6.72
N TYR A 303 -21.81 0.15 8.02
CA TYR A 303 -22.45 -0.67 9.05
C TYR A 303 -23.97 -0.57 8.97
N GLN A 304 -24.52 0.64 8.88
CA GLN A 304 -25.95 0.87 8.79
C GLN A 304 -26.55 0.24 7.53
N ALA A 305 -25.89 0.40 6.39
CA ALA A 305 -26.31 -0.22 5.13
C ALA A 305 -26.39 -1.76 5.24
N ARG A 306 -25.37 -2.40 5.88
CA ARG A 306 -25.40 -3.85 6.11
C ARG A 306 -26.50 -4.28 7.06
N LYS A 307 -26.76 -3.50 8.11
CA LYS A 307 -27.82 -3.76 9.09
C LYS A 307 -29.22 -3.66 8.47
N GLU A 308 -29.44 -2.70 7.60
CA GLU A 308 -30.71 -2.51 6.89
C GLU A 308 -30.94 -3.63 5.87
N ALA A 309 -29.92 -3.99 5.09
CA ALA A 309 -29.99 -5.11 4.17
C ALA A 309 -30.30 -6.45 4.90
N GLY A 310 -29.77 -6.64 6.11
CA GLY A 310 -30.07 -7.82 6.94
C GLY A 310 -31.52 -7.86 7.45
N LYS A 311 -32.16 -6.70 7.71
CA LYS A 311 -33.55 -6.63 8.18
C LYS A 311 -34.58 -6.90 7.08
N SER A 312 -34.31 -6.49 5.86
CA SER A 312 -35.22 -6.64 4.73
C SER A 312 -35.36 -8.06 4.22
N GLY A 313 -34.69 -9.03 4.82
CA GLY A 313 -34.65 -10.42 4.34
C GLY A 313 -34.10 -10.57 2.93
N ALA A 314 -33.74 -9.47 2.34
CA ALA A 314 -33.18 -9.35 1.03
C ALA A 314 -31.63 -9.47 1.12
N GLY A 315 -31.16 -10.65 1.46
CA GLY A 315 -29.95 -11.09 0.82
C GLY A 315 -30.30 -11.06 -0.67
N ALA A 316 -29.73 -10.14 -1.44
CA ALA A 316 -30.05 -10.01 -2.85
C ALA A 316 -30.02 -11.41 -3.48
N MET A 317 -31.16 -11.90 -3.93
CA MET A 317 -31.33 -13.16 -4.64
C MET A 317 -30.75 -14.44 -3.97
N GLY A 318 -30.99 -14.65 -2.66
CA GLY A 318 -30.61 -15.88 -1.97
C GLY A 318 -29.19 -15.89 -1.36
N ALA A 319 -28.47 -14.79 -1.41
CA ALA A 319 -27.20 -14.67 -0.66
C ALA A 319 -27.50 -14.63 0.86
N PRO A 320 -26.70 -15.31 1.70
CA PRO A 320 -26.87 -15.26 3.15
C PRO A 320 -26.77 -13.83 3.67
N ALA A 321 -27.58 -13.50 4.70
CA ALA A 321 -27.55 -12.19 5.33
C ALA A 321 -26.16 -11.92 5.93
N TYR A 322 -25.57 -10.76 5.63
CA TYR A 322 -24.32 -10.34 6.24
C TYR A 322 -24.57 -9.95 7.71
N ARG A 323 -23.87 -10.59 8.63
CA ARG A 323 -23.99 -10.34 10.08
C ARG A 323 -22.87 -9.42 10.53
N ALA A 324 -23.09 -8.10 10.39
CA ALA A 324 -22.09 -7.10 10.74
C ALA A 324 -21.80 -7.08 12.24
N MET A 325 -20.53 -7.01 12.60
CA MET A 325 -20.06 -6.67 13.95
C MET A 325 -20.32 -5.19 14.22
N GLU A 326 -20.59 -4.81 15.49
CA GLU A 326 -20.68 -3.39 15.83
C GLU A 326 -19.34 -2.68 15.56
N PRO A 327 -19.39 -1.40 15.12
CA PRO A 327 -18.19 -0.64 14.80
C PRO A 327 -17.14 -0.65 15.91
N GLU A 328 -17.54 -0.52 17.15
CA GLU A 328 -16.65 -0.46 18.31
C GLU A 328 -15.89 -1.76 18.55
N ALA A 329 -16.37 -2.89 17.99
CA ALA A 329 -15.67 -4.17 18.07
C ALA A 329 -14.44 -4.24 17.15
N LEU A 330 -14.41 -3.44 16.07
CA LEU A 330 -13.37 -3.48 15.04
C LEU A 330 -12.62 -2.16 14.89
N TYR A 331 -13.19 -1.07 15.35
CA TYR A 331 -12.65 0.27 15.19
C TYR A 331 -12.71 1.05 16.49
N LEU A 332 -11.79 1.98 16.67
CA LEU A 332 -11.82 2.96 17.76
C LEU A 332 -12.97 3.94 17.58
N THR A 333 -13.61 4.31 18.68
CA THR A 333 -14.51 5.47 18.72
C THR A 333 -13.71 6.77 18.77
N GLU A 334 -14.39 7.90 18.55
CA GLU A 334 -13.76 9.22 18.68
C GLU A 334 -13.20 9.47 20.07
N ASP A 335 -13.95 9.10 21.13
CA ASP A 335 -13.51 9.25 22.52
C ASP A 335 -12.28 8.37 22.82
N GLN A 336 -12.26 7.14 22.33
CA GLN A 336 -11.12 6.24 22.49
C GLN A 336 -9.88 6.76 21.77
N TRP A 337 -10.03 7.31 20.57
CA TRP A 337 -8.96 7.98 19.84
C TRP A 337 -8.41 9.17 20.62
N ALA A 338 -9.30 10.07 21.10
CA ALA A 338 -8.91 11.25 21.86
C ALA A 338 -8.15 10.86 23.12
N ALA A 339 -8.66 9.89 23.89
CA ALA A 339 -8.01 9.38 25.09
C ALA A 339 -6.63 8.75 24.78
N ALA A 340 -6.50 8.02 23.68
CA ALA A 340 -5.24 7.41 23.28
C ALA A 340 -4.16 8.44 22.90
N ILE A 341 -4.56 9.54 22.27
CA ILE A 341 -3.65 10.67 21.95
C ILE A 341 -3.28 11.44 23.21
N GLU A 342 -4.25 11.74 24.09
CA GLU A 342 -4.02 12.49 25.32
C GLU A 342 -3.09 11.75 26.29
N ALA A 343 -3.16 10.42 26.33
CA ALA A 343 -2.30 9.59 27.15
C ALA A 343 -0.83 9.55 26.70
N ARG A 344 -0.47 10.14 25.56
CA ARG A 344 0.87 10.02 24.95
C ARG A 344 1.44 11.37 24.53
N PRO A 345 2.77 11.55 24.58
CA PRO A 345 3.40 12.71 23.96
C PRO A 345 2.99 12.83 22.49
N SER A 346 2.38 13.93 22.12
CA SER A 346 1.90 14.11 20.75
C SER A 346 2.37 15.42 20.12
N ARG A 347 2.58 15.39 18.81
CA ARG A 347 3.07 16.51 17.99
C ARG A 347 2.17 16.69 16.79
N ARG A 348 1.49 17.81 16.73
CA ARG A 348 0.69 18.19 15.57
C ARG A 348 1.53 19.05 14.63
N PHE A 349 1.81 18.57 13.46
CA PHE A 349 2.57 19.29 12.46
C PHE A 349 1.71 20.27 11.69
N THR A 350 2.25 21.44 11.36
CA THR A 350 1.61 22.43 10.48
C THR A 350 2.67 23.27 9.75
N ALA A 351 2.40 23.58 8.50
CA ALA A 351 3.24 24.50 7.73
C ALA A 351 3.09 25.96 8.16
N PHE A 352 2.01 26.27 8.86
CA PHE A 352 1.66 27.63 9.27
C PHE A 352 2.13 27.93 10.68
N GLN A 353 2.31 29.20 10.98
CA GLN A 353 2.58 29.65 12.33
C GLN A 353 1.28 29.74 13.13
N GLU A 354 1.26 29.12 14.28
CA GLU A 354 0.15 29.23 15.26
C GLU A 354 0.70 29.88 16.54
N PRO A 355 0.13 31.01 16.99
CA PRO A 355 0.54 31.63 18.24
C PRO A 355 0.04 30.80 19.44
N GLY A 356 0.87 30.64 20.46
CA GLY A 356 0.51 29.98 21.72
C GLY A 356 1.68 29.33 22.42
N ASP A 357 1.55 29.11 23.74
CA ASP A 357 2.60 28.52 24.59
C ASP A 357 2.87 27.03 24.26
N THR A 358 1.92 26.37 23.62
CA THR A 358 2.03 24.98 23.16
C THR A 358 2.59 24.82 21.76
N SER A 359 2.90 25.95 21.09
CA SER A 359 3.45 25.98 19.74
C SER A 359 4.97 26.15 19.77
N VAL A 360 5.66 25.47 18.86
CA VAL A 360 7.10 25.58 18.64
C VAL A 360 7.31 25.80 17.15
N ASP A 361 7.90 26.94 16.79
CA ASP A 361 8.19 27.28 15.40
C ASP A 361 9.57 26.74 14.98
N MET A 362 9.59 25.83 14.03
CA MET A 362 10.81 25.24 13.47
C MET A 362 11.41 26.07 12.32
N GLY A 363 10.81 27.23 12.01
CA GLY A 363 11.37 28.22 11.08
C GLY A 363 11.31 27.84 9.61
N GLY A 364 10.67 26.73 9.25
CA GLY A 364 10.49 26.35 7.85
C GLY A 364 9.36 27.14 7.19
N LYS A 365 9.52 27.39 5.90
CA LYS A 365 8.54 28.06 5.05
C LYS A 365 8.39 27.28 3.76
N GLN A 366 7.20 27.31 3.18
CA GLN A 366 7.01 26.79 1.82
C GLN A 366 7.96 27.50 0.84
N GLY A 367 8.56 26.75 -0.04
CA GLY A 367 9.43 27.26 -1.09
C GLY A 367 8.66 28.13 -2.10
N ARG A 368 9.41 28.86 -2.89
CA ARG A 368 8.84 29.69 -3.95
C ARG A 368 8.32 28.81 -5.07
N THR A 369 7.08 29.03 -5.47
CA THR A 369 6.54 28.50 -6.74
C THR A 369 6.79 29.53 -7.86
N PHE A 370 7.05 29.05 -9.06
CA PHE A 370 7.28 29.92 -10.22
C PHE A 370 6.02 30.06 -11.09
N ALA A 371 4.85 30.03 -10.45
CA ALA A 371 3.55 30.07 -11.14
C ALA A 371 3.32 31.42 -11.89
N ALA A 372 3.74 32.52 -11.28
CA ALA A 372 3.57 33.84 -11.88
C ALA A 372 4.42 33.98 -13.15
N GLU A 373 5.63 33.46 -13.13
CA GLU A 373 6.56 33.50 -14.26
C GLU A 373 6.09 32.61 -15.41
N ARG A 374 5.53 31.42 -15.09
CA ARG A 374 4.89 30.54 -16.10
C ARG A 374 3.69 31.21 -16.76
N GLN A 375 2.87 31.92 -15.98
CA GLN A 375 1.71 32.65 -16.53
C GLN A 375 2.11 33.87 -17.37
N ALA A 376 3.23 34.50 -17.04
CA ALA A 376 3.77 35.65 -17.78
C ALA A 376 4.64 35.26 -18.99
N ASP A 377 4.67 33.95 -19.35
CA ASP A 377 5.50 33.38 -20.42
C ASP A 377 6.98 33.76 -20.33
N GLN A 378 7.49 33.93 -19.10
CA GLN A 378 8.90 34.15 -18.83
C GLN A 378 9.66 32.83 -18.84
N ASN A 379 10.94 32.85 -19.17
CA ASN A 379 11.77 31.67 -19.04
C ASN A 379 11.91 31.29 -17.55
N VAL A 380 11.15 30.29 -17.14
CA VAL A 380 11.10 29.86 -15.75
C VAL A 380 12.43 29.31 -15.25
N PHE A 381 13.23 28.69 -16.14
CA PHE A 381 14.52 28.13 -15.77
C PHE A 381 15.57 29.22 -15.45
N ASP A 382 15.56 30.33 -16.19
CA ASP A 382 16.36 31.50 -15.88
C ASP A 382 16.05 32.04 -14.48
N VAL A 383 14.76 32.15 -14.16
CA VAL A 383 14.33 32.69 -12.87
C VAL A 383 14.64 31.69 -11.74
N ALA A 384 14.45 30.39 -11.95
CA ALA A 384 14.78 29.34 -11.00
C ALA A 384 16.30 29.29 -10.74
N ALA A 385 17.14 29.37 -11.79
CA ALA A 385 18.59 29.39 -11.66
C ALA A 385 19.08 30.60 -10.88
N LYS A 386 18.55 31.80 -11.17
CA LYS A 386 18.84 33.03 -10.43
C LYS A 386 18.40 32.91 -8.97
N HIS A 387 17.23 32.37 -8.71
CA HIS A 387 16.71 32.16 -7.35
C HIS A 387 17.60 31.19 -6.56
N ALA A 388 17.91 30.02 -7.12
CA ALA A 388 18.82 29.04 -6.50
C ALA A 388 20.20 29.65 -6.21
N SER A 389 20.75 30.44 -7.15
CA SER A 389 22.01 31.18 -6.94
C SER A 389 21.93 32.22 -5.82
N ALA A 390 20.80 32.90 -5.69
CA ALA A 390 20.58 33.88 -4.62
C ALA A 390 20.51 33.19 -3.24
N LEU A 391 19.77 32.06 -3.14
CA LEU A 391 19.70 31.24 -1.94
C LEU A 391 21.07 30.70 -1.52
N ARG A 392 21.86 30.20 -2.47
CA ARG A 392 23.25 29.77 -2.21
C ARG A 392 24.13 30.93 -1.72
N LYS A 393 24.02 32.11 -2.34
CA LYS A 393 24.78 33.32 -1.93
C LYS A 393 24.38 33.80 -0.54
N SER A 394 23.14 33.55 -0.09
CA SER A 394 22.71 33.86 1.28
C SER A 394 23.22 32.85 2.32
N GLY A 395 24.03 31.86 1.90
CA GLY A 395 24.63 30.86 2.79
C GLY A 395 23.81 29.60 2.97
N LYS A 396 22.66 29.44 2.29
CA LYS A 396 21.86 28.24 2.40
C LYS A 396 22.44 27.08 1.58
N ARG A 397 22.30 25.86 2.07
CA ARG A 397 22.46 24.65 1.28
C ARG A 397 21.27 24.54 0.34
N VAL A 398 21.50 24.48 -0.97
CA VAL A 398 20.43 24.40 -1.97
C VAL A 398 20.40 23.00 -2.58
N LEU A 399 19.21 22.38 -2.60
CA LEU A 399 18.92 21.10 -3.24
C LEU A 399 17.88 21.31 -4.33
N ILE A 400 18.06 20.66 -5.47
CA ILE A 400 17.05 20.53 -6.54
C ILE A 400 16.48 19.12 -6.44
N ALA A 401 15.22 19.02 -6.07
CA ALA A 401 14.52 17.77 -5.84
C ALA A 401 13.66 17.39 -7.05
N SER A 402 13.84 16.18 -7.56
CA SER A 402 13.07 15.62 -8.69
C SER A 402 12.48 14.27 -8.32
N TRP A 403 11.47 13.83 -9.09
CA TRP A 403 10.73 12.59 -8.81
C TRP A 403 11.45 11.32 -9.29
N SER A 404 12.36 11.44 -10.22
CA SER A 404 13.15 10.33 -10.77
C SER A 404 14.56 10.78 -11.10
N GLU A 405 15.45 9.81 -11.31
CA GLU A 405 16.84 10.07 -11.69
C GLU A 405 16.92 10.78 -13.04
N GLY A 406 16.18 10.31 -14.05
CA GLY A 406 16.14 10.96 -15.36
C GLY A 406 15.59 12.38 -15.32
N ALA A 407 14.58 12.67 -14.49
CA ALA A 407 14.09 14.03 -14.27
C ALA A 407 15.14 14.91 -13.56
N SER A 408 15.87 14.33 -12.60
CA SER A 408 16.95 15.00 -11.88
C SER A 408 18.10 15.37 -12.82
N ASP A 409 18.49 14.47 -13.72
CA ASP A 409 19.54 14.73 -14.73
C ASP A 409 19.13 15.82 -15.71
N ARG A 410 17.92 15.77 -16.25
CA ARG A 410 17.39 16.79 -17.17
C ARG A 410 17.31 18.16 -16.50
N MET A 411 16.73 18.23 -15.29
CA MET A 411 16.62 19.49 -14.56
C MET A 411 17.99 20.11 -14.29
N ALA A 412 18.97 19.29 -13.91
CA ALA A 412 20.34 19.77 -13.70
C ALA A 412 20.99 20.26 -15.00
N GLY A 413 20.78 19.57 -16.12
CA GLY A 413 21.25 19.99 -17.46
C GLY A 413 20.70 21.36 -17.82
N VAL A 414 19.37 21.51 -17.82
CA VAL A 414 18.70 22.77 -18.17
C VAL A 414 19.13 23.92 -17.26
N LEU A 415 19.14 23.71 -15.93
CA LEU A 415 19.56 24.75 -14.99
C LEU A 415 21.04 25.16 -15.17
N SER A 416 21.91 24.20 -15.59
CA SER A 416 23.31 24.47 -15.88
C SER A 416 23.46 25.36 -17.12
N GLU A 417 22.67 25.15 -18.15
CA GLU A 417 22.64 26.02 -19.35
C GLU A 417 22.16 27.42 -19.04
N HIS A 418 21.32 27.58 -18.01
CA HIS A 418 20.88 28.88 -17.48
C HIS A 418 21.83 29.43 -16.40
N GLY A 419 23.09 28.96 -16.35
CA GLY A 419 24.16 29.51 -15.53
C GLY A 419 24.20 29.05 -14.07
N LEU A 420 23.46 27.99 -13.71
CA LEU A 420 23.51 27.41 -12.37
C LEU A 420 24.59 26.33 -12.31
N SER A 421 25.74 26.64 -11.70
CA SER A 421 26.87 25.70 -11.62
C SER A 421 27.69 25.96 -10.33
N PRO A 422 28.37 24.93 -9.75
CA PRO A 422 28.27 23.51 -10.11
C PRO A 422 27.04 22.83 -9.51
N ILE A 423 26.44 21.85 -10.25
CA ILE A 423 25.38 20.99 -9.76
C ILE A 423 25.96 19.57 -9.63
N MET A 424 25.79 18.92 -8.49
CA MET A 424 26.34 17.59 -8.17
C MET A 424 25.25 16.67 -7.64
N ALA A 425 25.32 15.38 -7.99
CA ALA A 425 24.39 14.38 -7.48
C ALA A 425 24.65 14.08 -6.00
N ALA A 426 23.58 13.84 -5.26
CA ALA A 426 23.63 13.31 -3.90
C ALA A 426 22.48 12.31 -3.71
N GLU A 427 22.79 11.16 -3.10
CA GLU A 427 21.81 10.08 -2.86
C GLU A 427 21.07 10.27 -1.54
N SER A 428 21.67 10.97 -0.58
CA SER A 428 21.10 11.24 0.74
C SER A 428 21.34 12.67 1.17
N PHE A 429 20.64 13.09 2.21
CA PHE A 429 20.85 14.40 2.84
C PHE A 429 22.26 14.54 3.42
N GLU A 430 22.80 13.45 3.98
CA GLU A 430 24.17 13.41 4.50
C GLU A 430 25.19 13.63 3.37
N ASP A 431 24.99 13.01 2.20
CA ASP A 431 25.89 13.19 1.05
C ASP A 431 25.78 14.59 0.48
N ALA A 432 24.57 15.15 0.41
CA ALA A 432 24.39 16.55 0.05
C ALA A 432 25.15 17.49 1.01
N GLY A 433 25.21 17.13 2.30
CA GLY A 433 25.97 17.86 3.31
C GLY A 433 27.50 17.83 3.11
N LYS A 434 28.04 16.75 2.53
CA LYS A 434 29.48 16.56 2.25
C LYS A 434 29.96 17.34 1.01
N LEU A 435 29.03 17.76 0.16
CA LEU A 435 29.40 18.57 -1.03
C LEU A 435 29.98 19.91 -0.65
N GLN A 436 30.82 20.46 -1.53
CA GLN A 436 31.37 21.82 -1.35
C GLN A 436 30.23 22.83 -1.13
N THR A 437 30.49 23.85 -0.33
CA THR A 437 29.49 24.87 0.03
C THR A 437 28.96 25.67 -1.17
N ASN A 438 29.73 25.76 -2.25
CA ASN A 438 29.34 26.39 -3.50
C ASN A 438 28.61 25.47 -4.47
N ALA A 439 28.51 24.16 -4.19
CA ALA A 439 27.80 23.23 -5.03
C ALA A 439 26.30 23.18 -4.64
N ILE A 440 25.46 23.00 -5.66
CA ILE A 440 24.04 22.71 -5.51
C ILE A 440 23.90 21.21 -5.65
N ALA A 441 23.14 20.58 -4.74
CA ALA A 441 22.86 19.17 -4.83
C ALA A 441 21.65 18.91 -5.73
N ARG A 442 21.74 17.98 -6.67
CA ARG A 442 20.59 17.38 -7.32
C ARG A 442 20.25 16.06 -6.63
N VAL A 443 18.96 15.83 -6.34
CA VAL A 443 18.51 14.70 -5.54
C VAL A 443 17.23 14.09 -6.11
N VAL A 444 17.05 12.80 -5.91
CA VAL A 444 15.76 12.13 -6.16
C VAL A 444 14.97 12.16 -4.85
N LEU A 445 14.02 13.07 -4.78
CA LEU A 445 13.17 13.27 -3.63
C LEU A 445 11.80 13.75 -4.12
N PRO A 446 10.76 12.90 -4.11
CA PRO A 446 9.46 13.21 -4.67
C PRO A 446 8.65 14.13 -3.76
N LEU A 447 8.91 15.42 -3.82
CA LEU A 447 8.18 16.47 -3.13
C LEU A 447 7.27 17.22 -4.10
N GLU A 448 6.02 17.45 -3.70
CA GLU A 448 5.12 18.30 -4.47
C GLU A 448 5.57 19.75 -4.43
N ARG A 449 6.07 20.21 -3.28
CA ARG A 449 6.59 21.56 -3.09
C ARG A 449 7.90 21.54 -2.33
N GLY A 450 8.80 22.45 -2.71
CA GLY A 450 10.01 22.71 -1.97
C GLY A 450 9.75 23.48 -0.68
N PHE A 451 10.79 23.64 0.11
CA PHE A 451 10.74 24.41 1.35
C PHE A 451 12.06 25.14 1.61
N GLU A 452 12.00 26.13 2.47
CA GLU A 452 13.16 26.91 2.94
C GLU A 452 13.20 26.97 4.46
N THR A 453 14.41 26.81 5.01
CA THR A 453 14.74 27.08 6.41
C THR A 453 15.82 28.15 6.47
N GLU A 454 16.37 28.43 7.64
CA GLU A 454 17.50 29.33 7.79
C GLU A 454 18.74 28.86 7.00
N SER A 455 19.04 27.56 7.03
CA SER A 455 20.26 26.97 6.46
C SER A 455 20.07 26.11 5.22
N LEU A 456 18.83 25.69 4.92
CA LEU A 456 18.47 24.75 3.85
C LEU A 456 17.41 25.35 2.93
N ALA A 457 17.53 25.11 1.63
CA ALA A 457 16.49 25.38 0.66
C ALA A 457 16.37 24.21 -0.30
N ILE A 458 15.16 23.69 -0.48
CA ILE A 458 14.84 22.67 -1.47
C ILE A 458 13.88 23.27 -2.48
N ILE A 459 14.25 23.20 -3.74
CA ILE A 459 13.40 23.58 -4.87
C ILE A 459 12.92 22.30 -5.52
N SER A 460 11.62 22.06 -5.54
CA SER A 460 11.07 20.87 -6.19
C SER A 460 10.93 21.10 -7.70
N GLU A 461 10.96 20.03 -8.44
CA GLU A 461 10.67 20.02 -9.87
C GLU A 461 9.30 20.65 -10.18
N GLN A 462 8.30 20.39 -9.34
CA GLN A 462 6.95 20.95 -9.51
C GLN A 462 6.87 22.45 -9.20
N ASP A 463 7.72 22.97 -8.33
CA ASP A 463 7.79 24.42 -8.13
C ASP A 463 8.18 25.13 -9.43
N VAL A 464 9.11 24.54 -10.20
CA VAL A 464 9.62 25.10 -11.46
C VAL A 464 8.67 24.84 -12.62
N LEU A 465 8.23 23.59 -12.81
CA LEU A 465 7.46 23.16 -13.98
C LEU A 465 5.95 23.32 -13.81
N GLY A 466 5.46 23.40 -12.57
CA GLY A 466 4.05 23.36 -12.24
C GLY A 466 3.54 21.92 -12.05
N ASP A 467 2.27 21.80 -11.70
CA ASP A 467 1.64 20.52 -11.46
C ASP A 467 1.64 19.68 -12.75
N ARG A 468 2.17 18.48 -12.66
CA ARG A 468 2.08 17.52 -13.75
C ARG A 468 0.63 17.08 -13.91
N LEU A 469 0.09 17.23 -15.12
CA LEU A 469 -1.25 16.72 -15.46
C LEU A 469 -1.33 15.18 -15.48
N ALA A 470 -0.19 14.50 -15.49
CA ALA A 470 -0.11 13.06 -15.35
C ALA A 470 -0.27 12.69 -13.87
N ARG A 471 -1.49 12.36 -13.47
CA ARG A 471 -1.66 11.48 -12.30
C ARG A 471 -0.83 10.22 -12.55
N PRO A 472 0.04 9.77 -11.61
CA PRO A 472 0.68 8.48 -11.76
C PRO A 472 -0.42 7.48 -12.09
N ARG A 473 -0.25 6.68 -13.13
CA ARG A 473 -1.18 5.61 -13.45
C ARG A 473 -1.26 4.76 -12.20
N LYS A 474 -2.34 4.94 -11.42
CA LYS A 474 -2.68 3.97 -10.39
C LYS A 474 -2.73 2.64 -11.14
N ARG A 475 -1.80 1.72 -10.84
CA ARG A 475 -2.02 0.32 -11.16
C ARG A 475 -3.45 0.06 -10.71
N ARG A 476 -4.33 -0.33 -11.62
CA ARG A 476 -5.71 -0.70 -11.29
C ARG A 476 -5.59 -1.74 -10.18
N LYS A 477 -5.94 -1.35 -8.95
CA LYS A 477 -5.97 -2.26 -7.84
C LYS A 477 -7.17 -3.18 -8.08
N ALA A 478 -7.09 -4.42 -7.64
CA ALA A 478 -8.24 -5.32 -7.62
C ALA A 478 -9.48 -4.67 -6.97
N SER A 479 -9.28 -3.73 -6.00
CA SER A 479 -10.34 -2.89 -5.44
C SER A 479 -11.07 -2.01 -6.46
N ASP A 480 -10.38 -1.51 -7.51
CA ASP A 480 -11.02 -0.71 -8.57
C ASP A 480 -11.82 -1.62 -9.51
N VAL A 481 -11.41 -2.89 -9.66
CA VAL A 481 -12.13 -3.92 -10.42
C VAL A 481 -13.37 -4.37 -9.64
N ILE A 482 -13.32 -4.41 -8.32
CA ILE A 482 -14.46 -4.75 -7.44
C ILE A 482 -15.47 -3.59 -7.37
N ALA A 483 -15.03 -2.33 -7.45
CA ALA A 483 -15.92 -1.19 -7.64
C ALA A 483 -16.64 -1.29 -9.00
N GLU A 484 -16.01 -1.83 -10.04
CA GLU A 484 -16.65 -2.17 -11.31
C GLU A 484 -17.64 -3.34 -11.17
N ALA A 485 -17.40 -4.33 -10.30
CA ALA A 485 -18.36 -5.40 -10.04
C ALA A 485 -19.59 -4.91 -9.25
N GLY A 486 -19.38 -4.00 -8.29
CA GLY A 486 -20.48 -3.30 -7.62
C GLY A 486 -21.29 -2.40 -8.54
N SER A 487 -20.76 -2.06 -9.72
CA SER A 487 -21.43 -1.28 -10.77
C SER A 487 -22.19 -2.14 -11.80
N MET A 488 -22.04 -3.48 -11.76
CA MET A 488 -22.82 -4.39 -12.62
C MET A 488 -24.20 -4.65 -12.02
N SER A 489 -25.23 -4.40 -12.81
CA SER A 489 -26.61 -4.71 -12.44
C SER A 489 -27.04 -6.06 -13.02
N PRO A 490 -27.87 -6.85 -12.31
CA PRO A 490 -28.47 -8.02 -12.91
C PRO A 490 -29.14 -7.68 -14.23
N GLY A 491 -28.84 -8.43 -15.29
CA GLY A 491 -29.26 -8.16 -16.66
C GLY A 491 -28.15 -7.60 -17.56
N ASP A 492 -27.08 -7.05 -17.00
CA ASP A 492 -25.95 -6.53 -17.78
C ASP A 492 -25.26 -7.63 -18.60
N LEU A 493 -24.86 -7.25 -19.83
CA LEU A 493 -24.08 -8.14 -20.69
C LEU A 493 -22.60 -8.05 -20.32
N VAL A 494 -21.97 -9.22 -20.15
CA VAL A 494 -20.56 -9.36 -19.78
C VAL A 494 -19.86 -10.32 -20.75
N VAL A 495 -18.58 -10.07 -21.01
CA VAL A 495 -17.74 -10.96 -21.81
C VAL A 495 -16.75 -11.66 -20.88
N HIS A 496 -16.86 -12.98 -20.79
CA HIS A 496 -15.85 -13.81 -20.13
C HIS A 496 -14.71 -14.11 -21.10
N ALA A 497 -13.47 -13.99 -20.61
CA ALA A 497 -12.27 -14.19 -21.44
C ALA A 497 -12.27 -15.54 -22.19
N ASP A 498 -12.78 -16.62 -21.59
CA ASP A 498 -12.75 -17.96 -22.16
C ASP A 498 -14.11 -18.46 -22.69
N HIS A 499 -15.22 -17.90 -22.19
CA HIS A 499 -16.57 -18.39 -22.49
C HIS A 499 -17.41 -17.43 -23.36
N GLY A 500 -16.94 -16.20 -23.59
CA GLY A 500 -17.60 -15.22 -24.45
C GLY A 500 -18.73 -14.47 -23.79
N LEU A 501 -19.71 -14.02 -24.58
CA LEU A 501 -20.79 -13.15 -24.15
C LEU A 501 -21.82 -13.91 -23.30
N GLY A 502 -21.97 -13.48 -22.07
CA GLY A 502 -22.98 -13.95 -21.12
C GLY A 502 -23.79 -12.80 -20.52
N ARG A 503 -24.82 -13.11 -19.76
CA ARG A 503 -25.62 -12.15 -19.00
C ARG A 503 -25.35 -12.34 -17.51
N TYR A 504 -25.03 -11.27 -16.82
CA TYR A 504 -24.87 -11.29 -15.37
C TYR A 504 -26.24 -11.36 -14.69
N LEU A 505 -26.43 -12.36 -13.83
CA LEU A 505 -27.68 -12.56 -13.10
C LEU A 505 -27.59 -12.05 -11.65
N GLY A 506 -26.40 -11.95 -11.09
CA GLY A 506 -26.17 -11.51 -9.71
C GLY A 506 -25.08 -12.29 -9.01
N LEU A 507 -24.87 -11.97 -7.73
CA LEU A 507 -23.96 -12.70 -6.85
C LEU A 507 -24.72 -13.89 -6.23
N LYS A 508 -24.06 -15.04 -6.15
CA LYS A 508 -24.59 -16.26 -5.54
C LYS A 508 -23.51 -16.99 -4.76
N THR A 509 -23.78 -17.28 -3.50
CA THR A 509 -22.87 -18.10 -2.70
C THR A 509 -23.11 -19.57 -2.97
N LEU A 510 -22.07 -20.29 -3.36
CA LEU A 510 -22.09 -21.74 -3.62
C LEU A 510 -21.16 -22.44 -2.65
N THR A 511 -21.57 -23.59 -2.15
CA THR A 511 -20.71 -24.46 -1.36
C THR A 511 -19.96 -25.41 -2.29
N VAL A 512 -18.63 -25.27 -2.35
CA VAL A 512 -17.76 -26.14 -3.14
C VAL A 512 -16.73 -26.76 -2.20
N GLY A 513 -16.75 -28.09 -2.06
CA GLY A 513 -15.80 -28.79 -1.19
C GLY A 513 -15.88 -28.39 0.28
N ASP A 514 -17.10 -28.24 0.82
CA ASP A 514 -17.43 -27.81 2.19
C ASP A 514 -17.05 -26.35 2.54
N ALA A 515 -16.61 -25.54 1.59
CA ALA A 515 -16.37 -24.11 1.76
C ALA A 515 -17.37 -23.28 0.92
N PRO A 516 -17.97 -22.20 1.47
CA PRO A 516 -18.80 -21.30 0.70
C PRO A 516 -17.91 -20.35 -0.12
N HIS A 517 -18.25 -20.20 -1.40
CA HIS A 517 -17.62 -19.28 -2.33
C HIS A 517 -18.66 -18.32 -2.89
N ASP A 518 -18.38 -17.04 -2.83
CA ASP A 518 -19.19 -16.03 -3.53
C ASP A 518 -18.82 -16.05 -5.01
N CYS A 519 -19.84 -16.31 -5.84
CA CYS A 519 -19.69 -16.44 -7.28
C CYS A 519 -20.59 -15.47 -8.01
N LEU A 520 -20.11 -14.94 -9.14
CA LEU A 520 -20.91 -14.25 -10.12
C LEU A 520 -21.68 -15.29 -10.93
N GLU A 521 -23.00 -15.23 -10.91
CA GLU A 521 -23.85 -16.10 -11.73
C GLU A 521 -24.01 -15.49 -13.11
N LEU A 522 -23.55 -16.20 -14.13
CA LEU A 522 -23.59 -15.77 -15.52
C LEU A 522 -24.48 -16.75 -16.31
N GLU A 523 -25.41 -16.22 -17.08
CA GLU A 523 -26.26 -16.98 -17.99
C GLU A 523 -25.71 -16.93 -19.41
N TYR A 524 -25.71 -18.08 -20.06
CA TYR A 524 -25.31 -18.28 -21.44
C TYR A 524 -26.47 -18.83 -22.29
N SER A 525 -26.27 -18.93 -23.60
CA SER A 525 -27.28 -19.48 -24.52
C SER A 525 -27.78 -20.87 -24.07
N GLY A 526 -29.07 -21.09 -24.15
CA GLY A 526 -29.72 -22.34 -23.70
C GLY A 526 -29.86 -22.43 -22.19
N GLN A 527 -29.92 -21.30 -21.47
CA GLN A 527 -30.09 -21.22 -20.01
C GLN A 527 -28.94 -21.90 -19.23
N SER A 528 -27.81 -22.12 -19.89
CA SER A 528 -26.61 -22.66 -19.23
C SER A 528 -26.03 -21.62 -18.27
N LYS A 529 -25.65 -22.03 -17.07
CA LYS A 529 -25.11 -21.12 -16.05
C LYS A 529 -23.65 -21.40 -15.78
N LEU A 530 -22.86 -20.35 -15.64
CA LEU A 530 -21.49 -20.36 -15.16
C LEU A 530 -21.43 -19.63 -13.83
N TYR A 531 -20.80 -20.24 -12.86
CA TYR A 531 -20.52 -19.63 -11.57
C TYR A 531 -19.03 -19.29 -11.52
N LEU A 532 -18.73 -18.00 -11.62
CA LEU A 532 -17.36 -17.48 -11.58
C LEU A 532 -17.07 -16.99 -10.17
N PRO A 533 -16.08 -17.54 -9.45
CA PRO A 533 -15.64 -17.00 -8.18
C PRO A 533 -15.31 -15.52 -8.30
N VAL A 534 -15.67 -14.71 -7.29
CA VAL A 534 -15.47 -13.25 -7.30
C VAL A 534 -13.98 -12.90 -7.43
N GLU A 535 -13.08 -13.76 -6.95
CA GLU A 535 -11.63 -13.63 -7.08
C GLU A 535 -11.17 -13.60 -8.55
N ASN A 536 -11.96 -14.18 -9.46
CA ASN A 536 -11.62 -14.27 -10.89
C ASN A 536 -12.38 -13.23 -11.74
N ILE A 537 -12.85 -12.14 -11.12
CA ILE A 537 -13.65 -11.11 -11.80
C ILE A 537 -12.88 -10.41 -12.93
N GLU A 538 -11.54 -10.41 -12.88
CA GLU A 538 -10.69 -9.91 -13.94
C GLU A 538 -10.86 -10.64 -15.28
N LEU A 539 -11.45 -11.84 -15.27
CA LEU A 539 -11.82 -12.59 -16.47
C LEU A 539 -13.07 -12.02 -17.16
N LEU A 540 -13.79 -11.09 -16.49
CA LEU A 540 -14.97 -10.45 -17.02
C LEU A 540 -14.68 -9.02 -17.49
N SER A 541 -15.30 -8.67 -18.60
CA SER A 541 -15.36 -7.29 -19.08
C SER A 541 -16.81 -6.92 -19.35
N ARG A 542 -17.22 -5.72 -18.95
CA ARG A 542 -18.56 -5.21 -19.22
C ARG A 542 -18.72 -4.98 -20.72
N TYR A 543 -19.76 -5.54 -21.34
CA TYR A 543 -20.05 -5.34 -22.77
C TYR A 543 -21.00 -4.18 -23.01
N GLY A 544 -21.88 -3.87 -22.06
CA GLY A 544 -22.86 -2.80 -22.15
C GLY A 544 -24.11 -3.08 -21.33
N GLN A 545 -25.09 -2.18 -21.44
CA GLN A 545 -26.40 -2.37 -20.81
C GLN A 545 -27.24 -3.41 -21.60
N GLU A 546 -28.29 -3.90 -20.97
CA GLU A 546 -29.21 -4.87 -21.51
C GLU A 546 -29.64 -4.53 -22.94
N SER A 547 -29.44 -5.47 -23.87
CA SER A 547 -29.95 -5.40 -25.24
C SER A 547 -30.78 -6.65 -25.48
N GLU A 548 -32.05 -6.48 -25.77
CA GLU A 548 -32.96 -7.58 -26.12
C GLU A 548 -32.51 -8.39 -27.35
N THR A 549 -31.62 -7.80 -28.17
CA THR A 549 -31.12 -8.41 -29.41
C THR A 549 -29.77 -9.09 -29.28
N ALA A 550 -29.12 -9.06 -28.09
CA ALA A 550 -27.81 -9.66 -27.90
C ALA A 550 -27.91 -11.19 -27.84
N GLN A 551 -27.29 -11.86 -28.78
CA GLN A 551 -27.22 -13.31 -28.83
C GLN A 551 -26.10 -13.80 -27.90
N LEU A 552 -26.46 -14.42 -26.78
CA LEU A 552 -25.52 -15.01 -25.82
C LEU A 552 -24.73 -16.17 -26.47
N ASP A 553 -23.47 -16.30 -26.09
CA ASP A 553 -22.64 -17.42 -26.52
C ASP A 553 -23.08 -18.73 -25.85
N LYS A 554 -22.75 -19.85 -26.48
CA LYS A 554 -22.98 -21.17 -25.90
C LYS A 554 -21.80 -21.54 -25.01
N LEU A 555 -22.06 -21.85 -23.73
CA LEU A 555 -21.04 -22.25 -22.78
C LEU A 555 -20.31 -23.51 -23.30
N GLY A 556 -18.96 -23.46 -23.33
CA GLY A 556 -18.14 -24.54 -23.88
C GLY A 556 -18.19 -24.66 -25.42
N GLY A 557 -18.85 -23.73 -26.13
CA GLY A 557 -18.94 -23.73 -27.57
C GLY A 557 -17.65 -23.29 -28.28
N ALA A 558 -17.37 -23.90 -29.45
CA ALA A 558 -16.21 -23.56 -30.26
C ALA A 558 -16.30 -22.17 -30.93
N ALA A 559 -17.48 -21.56 -31.00
CA ALA A 559 -17.71 -20.30 -31.73
C ALA A 559 -16.94 -19.12 -31.12
N TRP A 560 -16.89 -19.00 -29.80
CA TRP A 560 -16.12 -17.97 -29.12
C TRP A 560 -14.62 -18.15 -29.34
N GLN A 561 -14.11 -19.38 -29.17
CA GLN A 561 -12.69 -19.68 -29.39
C GLN A 561 -12.27 -19.42 -30.84
N ALA A 562 -13.14 -19.72 -31.80
CA ALA A 562 -12.89 -19.41 -33.21
C ALA A 562 -12.83 -17.88 -33.46
N ARG A 563 -13.74 -17.10 -32.86
CA ARG A 563 -13.69 -15.63 -32.94
C ARG A 563 -12.42 -15.05 -32.29
N LYS A 564 -12.06 -15.56 -31.11
CA LYS A 564 -10.85 -15.18 -30.38
C LYS A 564 -9.58 -15.52 -31.19
N ALA A 565 -9.52 -16.70 -31.79
CA ALA A 565 -8.41 -17.10 -32.66
C ALA A 565 -8.31 -16.22 -33.92
N LYS A 566 -9.44 -15.89 -34.55
CA LYS A 566 -9.48 -14.97 -35.70
C LYS A 566 -9.03 -13.56 -35.32
N ALA A 567 -9.46 -13.04 -34.18
CA ALA A 567 -9.01 -11.75 -33.66
C ALA A 567 -7.50 -11.75 -33.34
N LYS A 568 -6.99 -12.80 -32.66
CA LYS A 568 -5.55 -12.97 -32.40
C LYS A 568 -4.73 -13.01 -33.70
N LYS A 569 -5.23 -13.71 -34.75
CA LYS A 569 -4.56 -13.75 -36.03
C LYS A 569 -4.48 -12.35 -36.65
N ARG A 570 -5.59 -11.60 -36.67
CA ARG A 570 -5.61 -10.21 -37.20
C ARG A 570 -4.67 -9.29 -36.42
N LEU A 571 -4.62 -9.40 -35.09
CA LEU A 571 -3.70 -8.62 -34.26
C LEU A 571 -2.24 -8.98 -34.58
N ARG A 572 -1.95 -10.27 -34.77
CA ARG A 572 -0.60 -10.72 -35.18
C ARG A 572 -0.23 -10.20 -36.57
N ASP A 573 -1.13 -10.28 -37.55
CA ASP A 573 -0.90 -9.76 -38.90
C ASP A 573 -0.64 -8.24 -38.86
N MET A 574 -1.38 -7.49 -38.01
CA MET A 574 -1.13 -6.05 -37.82
C MET A 574 0.20 -5.78 -37.14
N ALA A 575 0.54 -6.56 -36.09
CA ALA A 575 1.83 -6.46 -35.39
C ALA A 575 2.99 -6.73 -36.35
N ASP A 576 2.90 -7.77 -37.18
CA ASP A 576 3.92 -8.09 -38.21
C ASP A 576 4.09 -6.95 -39.23
N GLN A 577 3.00 -6.28 -39.62
CA GLN A 577 3.08 -5.09 -40.48
C GLN A 577 3.76 -3.92 -39.76
N LEU A 578 3.40 -3.65 -38.51
CA LEU A 578 4.02 -2.60 -37.70
C LEU A 578 5.52 -2.85 -37.47
N ILE A 579 5.89 -4.12 -37.19
CA ILE A 579 7.30 -4.52 -37.05
C ILE A 579 8.07 -4.30 -38.36
N LYS A 580 7.48 -4.65 -39.51
CA LYS A 580 8.11 -4.40 -40.82
C LYS A 580 8.29 -2.90 -41.09
N ILE A 581 7.28 -2.09 -40.78
CA ILE A 581 7.36 -0.63 -40.91
C ILE A 581 8.44 -0.06 -39.97
N ALA A 582 8.46 -0.51 -38.72
CA ALA A 582 9.48 -0.11 -37.73
C ALA A 582 10.90 -0.52 -38.18
N ALA A 583 11.06 -1.76 -38.70
CA ALA A 583 12.35 -2.22 -39.26
C ALA A 583 12.79 -1.42 -40.47
N GLN A 584 11.86 -1.11 -41.40
CA GLN A 584 12.15 -0.24 -42.54
C GLN A 584 12.52 1.19 -42.12
N ARG A 585 11.87 1.70 -41.08
CA ARG A 585 12.17 3.01 -40.49
C ARG A 585 13.57 3.02 -39.84
N ASN A 586 13.91 2.00 -39.08
CA ASN A 586 15.22 1.87 -38.46
C ASN A 586 16.35 1.63 -39.47
N ALA A 587 16.04 1.02 -40.63
CA ALA A 587 17.02 0.82 -41.71
C ALA A 587 17.26 2.06 -42.57
N LYS A 588 16.40 3.09 -42.46
CA LYS A 588 16.61 4.37 -43.17
C LYS A 588 17.54 5.25 -42.35
N SER A 589 18.68 5.60 -42.92
CA SER A 589 19.50 6.70 -42.40
C SER A 589 18.77 8.02 -42.66
N ALA A 590 18.54 8.77 -41.60
CA ALA A 590 18.04 10.13 -41.70
C ALA A 590 19.18 11.12 -41.39
N GLU A 591 19.04 12.34 -41.86
CA GLU A 591 19.92 13.43 -41.46
C GLU A 591 19.77 13.65 -39.94
N LEU A 592 20.89 13.70 -39.25
CA LEU A 592 20.91 13.98 -37.82
C LEU A 592 20.54 15.45 -37.60
N ILE A 593 19.32 15.69 -37.20
CA ILE A 593 18.86 17.04 -36.83
C ILE A 593 19.19 17.16 -35.34
N GLU A 594 20.27 17.82 -35.02
CA GLU A 594 20.56 18.19 -33.63
C GLU A 594 19.62 19.32 -33.21
N PRO A 595 18.80 19.14 -32.17
CA PRO A 595 18.02 20.25 -31.65
C PRO A 595 18.97 21.34 -31.16
N PRO A 596 18.61 22.63 -31.29
CA PRO A 596 19.41 23.68 -30.68
C PRO A 596 19.51 23.42 -29.19
N SER A 597 20.75 23.42 -28.67
CA SER A 597 21.05 23.14 -27.26
C SER A 597 20.19 24.02 -26.35
N GLY A 598 19.60 23.42 -25.33
CA GLY A 598 18.78 24.07 -24.30
C GLY A 598 17.29 24.14 -24.63
N LEU A 599 16.88 24.51 -25.83
CA LEU A 599 15.47 24.67 -26.16
C LEU A 599 14.70 23.34 -26.18
N TYR A 600 15.34 22.27 -26.61
CA TYR A 600 14.73 20.94 -26.61
C TYR A 600 14.58 20.42 -25.19
N ASP A 601 15.61 20.58 -24.35
CA ASP A 601 15.59 20.12 -22.96
C ASP A 601 14.59 20.93 -22.13
N GLU A 602 14.46 22.24 -22.39
CA GLU A 602 13.42 23.08 -21.80
C GLU A 602 12.01 22.62 -22.21
N PHE A 603 11.82 22.29 -23.47
CA PHE A 603 10.54 21.76 -23.98
C PHE A 603 10.23 20.41 -23.34
N ALA A 604 11.20 19.50 -23.33
CA ALA A 604 11.04 18.17 -22.74
C ALA A 604 10.75 18.26 -21.23
N ALA A 605 11.42 19.17 -20.51
CA ALA A 605 11.16 19.38 -19.10
C ALA A 605 9.77 19.97 -18.80
N ARG A 606 9.24 20.82 -19.70
CA ARG A 606 7.88 21.37 -19.59
C ARG A 606 6.79 20.42 -20.05
N PHE A 607 7.15 19.31 -20.70
CA PHE A 607 6.17 18.38 -21.24
C PHE A 607 5.33 17.75 -20.12
N PRO A 608 3.98 17.90 -20.13
CA PRO A 608 3.14 17.61 -18.96
C PRO A 608 2.90 16.12 -18.70
N TYR A 609 3.51 15.23 -19.46
CA TYR A 609 3.33 13.78 -19.34
C TYR A 609 4.60 13.10 -18.86
N ALA A 610 4.46 12.07 -18.02
CA ALA A 610 5.58 11.23 -17.63
C ALA A 610 6.03 10.38 -18.84
N GLU A 611 7.34 10.24 -19.01
CA GLU A 611 7.89 9.29 -19.97
C GLU A 611 7.51 7.86 -19.57
N THR A 612 7.20 7.05 -20.56
CA THR A 612 7.05 5.59 -20.36
C THR A 612 8.42 4.95 -20.49
N ASP A 613 8.71 3.98 -19.62
CA ASP A 613 9.92 3.15 -19.68
C ASP A 613 10.07 2.43 -21.02
#